data_745d159d0f94ad2cf67002a1737cfe96
#
_entry.id   745d159d0f94ad2cf67002a1737cfe96
#
_cell.length_a   1.000
_cell.length_b   1.000
_cell.length_c   1.000
_cell.angle_alpha   90.00
_cell.angle_beta   90.00
_cell.angle_gamma   90.00
#
_symmetry.space_group_name_H-M   'P 1'
#
loop_
_entity.id
_entity.type
_entity.pdbx_description
1 polymer ?
#
loop_
_entity_poly.entity_id
_entity_poly.type
_entity_poly.pdbx_seq_one_letter_code
_entity_poly.pdbx_strand_id
1 'polypeptide(L)'
;MPNLALDDVPIGKDEKSNKLMKQVGKIKKFSFVPKSHIEIGSLENKLDFDTSIKLSGSRFVVLKDKIALLERALINFMLDIHVNEYQYTEISPPLIVNEDVMFGTGQLPKFEDDQFEIK
;
A
#
# COMPACT_ATOMS: atom_id res chain seq x y z
N MET A 1 9.77 -14.41 -16.39
CA MET A 1 9.83 -13.53 -17.57
C MET A 1 9.20 -12.19 -17.19
N PRO A 2 9.75 -11.06 -17.60
CA PRO A 2 9.07 -9.79 -17.41
C PRO A 2 7.72 -9.82 -18.14
N ASN A 3 6.75 -9.08 -17.60
CA ASN A 3 5.43 -9.00 -18.19
C ASN A 3 5.53 -8.38 -19.60
N LEU A 4 4.89 -8.99 -20.58
CA LEU A 4 4.88 -8.45 -21.94
C LEU A 4 3.89 -7.28 -22.00
N ALA A 5 4.35 -6.14 -22.48
CA ALA A 5 3.47 -5.00 -22.74
C ALA A 5 2.57 -5.29 -23.96
N LEU A 6 1.38 -4.71 -24.00
CA LEU A 6 0.53 -4.73 -25.18
C LEU A 6 1.15 -3.88 -26.30
N ASP A 7 0.81 -4.19 -27.55
CA ASP A 7 1.39 -3.53 -28.74
C ASP A 7 1.09 -2.02 -28.82
N ASP A 8 0.04 -1.57 -28.17
CA ASP A 8 -0.36 -0.15 -28.13
C ASP A 8 0.35 0.67 -27.04
N VAL A 9 1.16 0.01 -26.19
CA VAL A 9 1.95 0.70 -25.17
C VAL A 9 3.15 1.39 -25.80
N PRO A 10 3.30 2.72 -25.63
CA PRO A 10 4.43 3.44 -26.23
C PRO A 10 5.77 2.99 -25.62
N ILE A 11 6.76 2.83 -26.48
CA ILE A 11 8.13 2.57 -26.04
C ILE A 11 8.72 3.89 -25.51
N GLY A 12 9.25 3.87 -24.29
CA GLY A 12 9.81 5.05 -23.65
C GLY A 12 10.84 4.70 -22.57
N LYS A 13 11.63 5.70 -22.19
CA LYS A 13 12.69 5.55 -21.17
C LYS A 13 12.15 5.74 -19.75
N ASP A 14 11.10 6.51 -19.60
CA ASP A 14 10.53 6.91 -18.31
C ASP A 14 9.03 7.22 -18.45
N GLU A 15 8.40 7.60 -17.34
CA GLU A 15 6.98 7.93 -17.23
C GLU A 15 6.53 9.12 -18.11
N LYS A 16 7.48 9.96 -18.57
CA LYS A 16 7.16 11.10 -19.45
C LYS A 16 6.77 10.66 -20.85
N SER A 17 7.13 9.44 -21.19
CA SER A 17 6.75 8.80 -22.45
C SER A 17 5.34 8.21 -22.42
N ASN A 18 4.67 8.20 -21.27
CA ASN A 18 3.32 7.66 -21.12
C ASN A 18 2.30 8.49 -21.92
N LYS A 19 1.40 7.78 -22.62
CA LYS A 19 0.30 8.38 -23.37
C LYS A 19 -0.97 8.43 -22.51
N LEU A 20 -1.53 9.62 -22.32
CA LEU A 20 -2.82 9.77 -21.65
C LEU A 20 -3.93 9.17 -22.53
N MET A 21 -4.52 8.08 -22.11
CA MET A 21 -5.57 7.38 -22.85
C MET A 21 -6.96 7.96 -22.59
N LYS A 22 -7.26 8.35 -21.33
CA LYS A 22 -8.59 8.85 -20.96
C LYS A 22 -8.49 9.69 -19.69
N GLN A 23 -9.24 10.78 -19.68
CA GLN A 23 -9.46 11.59 -18.49
C GLN A 23 -10.96 11.64 -18.18
N VAL A 24 -11.35 11.31 -16.96
CA VAL A 24 -12.75 11.31 -16.51
C VAL A 24 -12.91 12.26 -15.34
N GLY A 25 -13.97 13.10 -15.41
CA GLY A 25 -14.26 14.09 -14.39
C GLY A 25 -13.43 15.37 -14.52
N LYS A 26 -13.63 16.26 -13.56
CA LYS A 26 -12.91 17.54 -13.46
C LYS A 26 -12.24 17.64 -12.09
N ILE A 27 -10.98 18.05 -12.07
CA ILE A 27 -10.26 18.31 -10.81
C ILE A 27 -10.94 19.50 -10.12
N LYS A 28 -11.37 19.29 -8.87
CA LYS A 28 -11.94 20.37 -8.05
C LYS A 28 -10.87 21.41 -7.75
N LYS A 29 -11.23 22.68 -7.98
CA LYS A 29 -10.42 23.80 -7.50
C LYS A 29 -10.95 24.19 -6.11
N PHE A 30 -10.08 24.19 -5.13
CA PHE A 30 -10.41 24.62 -3.78
C PHE A 30 -10.14 26.12 -3.64
N SER A 31 -10.96 26.81 -2.84
CA SER A 31 -10.75 28.22 -2.46
C SER A 31 -9.72 28.38 -1.32
N PHE A 32 -9.20 27.26 -0.81
CA PHE A 32 -8.21 27.17 0.26
C PHE A 32 -7.08 26.22 -0.15
N VAL A 33 -5.96 26.29 0.53
CA VAL A 33 -4.85 25.34 0.34
C VAL A 33 -5.19 24.03 1.07
N PRO A 34 -5.44 22.92 0.35
CA PRO A 34 -5.75 21.65 0.97
C PRO A 34 -4.52 21.10 1.70
N LYS A 35 -4.72 20.59 2.91
CA LYS A 35 -3.69 19.91 3.67
C LYS A 35 -3.55 18.47 3.21
N SER A 36 -2.32 17.95 3.24
CA SER A 36 -2.04 16.53 3.03
C SER A 36 -2.60 15.68 4.19
N HIS A 37 -2.76 14.38 3.95
CA HIS A 37 -3.18 13.45 5.01
C HIS A 37 -2.19 13.43 6.20
N ILE A 38 -0.89 13.62 5.93
CA ILE A 38 0.14 13.72 6.98
C ILE A 38 -0.10 14.96 7.85
N GLU A 39 -0.30 16.13 7.23
CA GLU A 39 -0.57 17.37 7.96
C GLU A 39 -1.85 17.28 8.79
N ILE A 40 -2.92 16.68 8.24
CA ILE A 40 -4.18 16.49 8.98
C ILE A 40 -3.98 15.55 10.17
N GLY A 41 -3.31 14.42 9.99
CA GLY A 41 -3.07 13.44 11.04
C GLY A 41 -2.10 13.91 12.11
N SER A 42 -1.12 14.73 11.74
CA SER A 42 -0.12 15.28 12.67
C SER A 42 -0.67 16.42 13.55
N LEU A 43 -1.72 17.12 13.13
CA LEU A 43 -2.31 18.23 13.91
C LEU A 43 -2.70 17.83 15.33
N GLU A 44 -3.10 16.58 15.56
CA GLU A 44 -3.51 16.06 16.86
C GLU A 44 -2.57 14.95 17.35
N ASN A 45 -1.36 14.85 16.79
CA ASN A 45 -0.39 13.80 17.11
C ASN A 45 -0.96 12.36 16.97
N LYS A 46 -1.87 12.16 16.02
CA LYS A 46 -2.50 10.85 15.75
C LYS A 46 -1.73 10.02 14.73
N LEU A 47 -0.89 10.67 13.91
CA LEU A 47 0.17 10.06 13.11
C LEU A 47 1.51 10.40 13.77
N ASP A 48 2.08 9.45 14.48
CA ASP A 48 3.31 9.66 15.26
C ASP A 48 4.50 9.03 14.56
N PHE A 49 5.18 9.85 13.79
CA PHE A 49 6.38 9.45 13.07
C PHE A 49 7.61 9.40 13.97
N ASP A 50 7.70 10.27 14.97
CA ASP A 50 8.86 10.33 15.89
C ASP A 50 8.97 9.06 16.73
N THR A 51 7.86 8.54 17.21
CA THR A 51 7.84 7.27 17.93
C THR A 51 8.15 6.10 16.98
N SER A 52 7.60 6.11 15.76
CA SER A 52 7.85 5.04 14.79
C SER A 52 9.31 4.91 14.39
N ILE A 53 10.02 6.05 14.24
CA ILE A 53 11.45 6.06 13.95
C ILE A 53 12.25 5.35 15.05
N LYS A 54 11.88 5.55 16.31
CA LYS A 54 12.54 4.89 17.45
C LYS A 54 12.24 3.39 17.51
N LEU A 55 11.06 2.96 17.06
CA LEU A 55 10.64 1.57 17.09
C LEU A 55 11.17 0.76 15.88
N SER A 56 11.11 1.32 14.68
CA SER A 56 11.31 0.56 13.45
C SER A 56 12.09 1.31 12.37
N GLY A 57 12.54 2.52 12.63
CA GLY A 57 13.26 3.33 11.66
C GLY A 57 12.34 4.19 10.78
N SER A 58 12.88 4.69 9.66
CA SER A 58 12.15 5.55 8.72
C SER A 58 11.06 4.77 7.96
N ARG A 59 10.07 5.48 7.43
CA ARG A 59 8.96 4.96 6.62
C ARG A 59 7.91 4.15 7.38
N PHE A 60 7.94 4.15 8.70
CA PHE A 60 6.91 3.61 9.55
C PHE A 60 6.09 4.73 10.20
N VAL A 61 4.90 4.41 10.68
CA VAL A 61 4.05 5.33 11.42
C VAL A 61 3.36 4.62 12.57
N VAL A 62 3.25 5.28 13.71
CA VAL A 62 2.39 4.83 14.81
C VAL A 62 1.08 5.56 14.72
N LEU A 63 0.01 4.82 14.53
CA LEU A 63 -1.36 5.35 14.52
C LEU A 63 -1.92 5.39 15.93
N LYS A 64 -2.59 6.48 16.28
CA LYS A 64 -3.16 6.66 17.62
C LYS A 64 -4.65 7.00 17.55
N ASP A 65 -5.35 6.66 18.63
CA ASP A 65 -6.74 7.04 18.89
C ASP A 65 -7.68 6.74 17.68
N LYS A 66 -8.42 7.71 17.24
CA LYS A 66 -9.41 7.58 16.15
C LYS A 66 -8.82 7.17 14.81
N ILE A 67 -7.56 7.50 14.54
CA ILE A 67 -6.89 7.06 13.29
C ILE A 67 -6.60 5.56 13.34
N ALA A 68 -6.12 5.04 14.47
CA ALA A 68 -5.94 3.60 14.65
C ALA A 68 -7.28 2.84 14.58
N LEU A 69 -8.35 3.42 15.16
CA LEU A 69 -9.69 2.88 15.04
C LEU A 69 -10.18 2.87 13.58
N LEU A 70 -9.93 3.97 12.85
CA LEU A 70 -10.30 4.09 11.43
C LEU A 70 -9.58 3.07 10.56
N GLU A 71 -8.27 2.88 10.76
CA GLU A 71 -7.50 1.84 10.03
C GLU A 71 -8.14 0.47 10.20
N ARG A 72 -8.39 0.05 11.46
CA ARG A 72 -9.03 -1.24 11.75
C ARG A 72 -10.43 -1.35 11.13
N ALA A 73 -11.21 -0.27 11.18
CA ALA A 73 -12.54 -0.24 10.59
C ALA A 73 -12.48 -0.38 9.06
N LEU A 74 -11.51 0.27 8.41
CA LEU A 74 -11.31 0.15 6.96
C LEU A 74 -10.84 -1.24 6.54
N ILE A 75 -9.96 -1.88 7.32
CA ILE A 75 -9.54 -3.26 7.07
C ILE A 75 -10.74 -4.19 7.07
N ASN A 76 -11.55 -4.14 8.13
CA ASN A 76 -12.75 -4.96 8.25
C ASN A 76 -13.74 -4.66 7.11
N PHE A 77 -14.00 -3.41 6.82
CA PHE A 77 -14.91 -2.99 5.75
C PHE A 77 -14.48 -3.54 4.38
N MET A 78 -13.19 -3.46 4.05
CA MET A 78 -12.67 -3.99 2.78
C MET A 78 -12.79 -5.51 2.71
N LEU A 79 -12.48 -6.23 3.80
CA LEU A 79 -12.64 -7.69 3.87
C LEU A 79 -14.11 -8.08 3.73
N ASP A 80 -15.02 -7.42 4.44
CA ASP A 80 -16.45 -7.67 4.41
C ASP A 80 -17.04 -7.52 3.00
N ILE A 81 -16.64 -6.50 2.25
CA ILE A 81 -17.06 -6.31 0.86
C ILE A 81 -16.60 -7.50 0.00
N HIS A 82 -15.34 -7.88 0.09
CA HIS A 82 -14.83 -8.99 -0.72
C HIS A 82 -15.50 -10.33 -0.38
N VAL A 83 -15.73 -10.59 0.89
CA VAL A 83 -16.40 -11.84 1.32
C VAL A 83 -17.88 -11.83 0.99
N ASN A 84 -18.62 -10.76 1.35
CA ASN A 84 -20.08 -10.76 1.29
C ASN A 84 -20.61 -10.39 -0.10
N GLU A 85 -19.98 -9.45 -0.81
CA GLU A 85 -20.47 -8.97 -2.11
C GLU A 85 -19.82 -9.73 -3.28
N TYR A 86 -18.52 -10.02 -3.19
CA TYR A 86 -17.78 -10.68 -4.26
C TYR A 86 -17.53 -12.17 -4.03
N GLN A 87 -18.03 -12.75 -2.93
CA GLN A 87 -17.97 -14.18 -2.61
C GLN A 87 -16.53 -14.76 -2.57
N TYR A 88 -15.54 -13.95 -2.20
CA TYR A 88 -14.21 -14.45 -1.93
C TYR A 88 -14.20 -15.25 -0.63
N THR A 89 -13.35 -16.25 -0.56
CA THR A 89 -13.09 -16.98 0.69
C THR A 89 -12.01 -16.26 1.47
N GLU A 90 -12.33 -15.80 2.68
CA GLU A 90 -11.34 -15.24 3.59
C GLU A 90 -10.42 -16.36 4.11
N ILE A 91 -9.11 -16.10 4.08
CA ILE A 91 -8.08 -17.03 4.54
C ILE A 91 -7.17 -16.29 5.51
N SER A 92 -6.87 -16.91 6.64
CA SER A 92 -5.89 -16.44 7.62
C SER A 92 -4.66 -17.36 7.61
N PRO A 93 -3.68 -17.13 6.74
CA PRO A 93 -2.49 -17.98 6.66
C PRO A 93 -1.50 -17.65 7.78
N PRO A 94 -0.53 -18.55 8.06
CA PRO A 94 0.61 -18.25 8.92
C PRO A 94 1.40 -17.04 8.40
N LEU A 95 1.88 -16.19 9.32
CA LEU A 95 2.70 -15.03 8.99
C LEU A 95 4.16 -15.40 8.70
N ILE A 96 4.62 -16.54 9.24
CA ILE A 96 5.94 -17.09 9.00
C ILE A 96 5.79 -18.27 8.05
N VAL A 97 6.54 -18.26 6.97
CA VAL A 97 6.44 -19.25 5.90
C VAL A 97 7.81 -19.83 5.56
N ASN A 98 7.82 -21.01 4.93
CA ASN A 98 9.04 -21.63 4.45
C ASN A 98 9.56 -20.94 3.18
N GLU A 99 10.85 -21.11 2.91
CA GLU A 99 11.54 -20.56 1.74
C GLU A 99 10.85 -20.91 0.41
N ASP A 100 10.39 -22.14 0.25
CA ASP A 100 9.67 -22.61 -0.96
C ASP A 100 8.43 -21.78 -1.27
N VAL A 101 7.72 -21.27 -0.25
CA VAL A 101 6.56 -20.40 -0.42
C VAL A 101 6.99 -19.04 -0.98
N MET A 102 8.11 -18.51 -0.48
CA MET A 102 8.67 -17.24 -0.95
C MET A 102 9.16 -17.35 -2.39
N PHE A 103 9.70 -18.49 -2.77
CA PHE A 103 10.07 -18.82 -4.15
C PHE A 103 8.85 -18.91 -5.05
N GLY A 104 7.80 -19.61 -4.62
CA GLY A 104 6.54 -19.80 -5.36
C GLY A 104 5.78 -18.50 -5.62
N THR A 105 5.90 -17.52 -4.71
CA THR A 105 5.30 -16.17 -4.86
C THR A 105 6.22 -15.17 -5.56
N GLY A 106 7.42 -15.58 -5.98
CA GLY A 106 8.37 -14.74 -6.73
C GLY A 106 9.11 -13.71 -5.89
N GLN A 107 9.10 -13.83 -4.56
CA GLN A 107 9.88 -12.98 -3.67
C GLN A 107 11.35 -13.37 -3.70
N LEU A 108 11.64 -14.65 -3.70
CA LEU A 108 13.00 -15.18 -3.84
C LEU A 108 13.26 -15.65 -5.29
N PRO A 109 14.52 -15.57 -5.75
CA PRO A 109 15.72 -15.01 -5.09
C PRO A 109 15.85 -13.48 -5.22
N LYS A 110 14.98 -12.83 -5.97
CA LYS A 110 15.15 -11.43 -6.41
C LYS A 110 15.17 -10.42 -5.26
N PHE A 111 14.39 -10.65 -4.22
CA PHE A 111 14.20 -9.73 -3.10
C PHE A 111 14.72 -10.33 -1.78
N GLU A 112 15.78 -11.14 -1.83
CA GLU A 112 16.37 -11.79 -0.67
C GLU A 112 16.84 -10.78 0.40
N ASP A 113 17.48 -9.68 -0.02
CA ASP A 113 17.94 -8.61 0.85
C ASP A 113 16.80 -7.83 1.57
N ASP A 114 15.57 -7.93 1.06
CA ASP A 114 14.39 -7.28 1.63
C ASP A 114 13.62 -8.20 2.59
N GLN A 115 14.10 -9.42 2.83
CA GLN A 115 13.43 -10.43 3.65
C GLN A 115 14.08 -10.56 5.04
N PHE A 116 13.32 -11.08 5.99
CA PHE A 116 13.82 -11.45 7.32
C PHE A 116 13.90 -12.96 7.43
N GLU A 117 15.11 -13.47 7.65
CA GLU A 117 15.34 -14.89 7.93
C GLU A 117 15.30 -15.14 9.44
N ILE A 118 14.54 -16.14 9.87
CA ILE A 118 14.51 -16.61 11.25
C ILE A 118 15.37 -17.88 11.31
N LYS A 119 16.46 -17.81 12.08
CA LYS A 119 17.41 -18.92 12.32
C LYS A 119 17.07 -19.65 13.60
#